data_0a8c4f0177cf8d2c3c443389ade75ee8
#
_entry.id   0a8c4f0177cf8d2c3c443389ade75ee8
#
_cell.length_a   1.000
_cell.length_b   1.000
_cell.length_c   1.000
_cell.angle_alpha   90.00
_cell.angle_beta   90.00
_cell.angle_gamma   90.00
#
_symmetry.space_group_name_H-M   'P 1'
#
loop_
_entity.id
_entity.type
_entity.pdbx_description
1 polymer ?
#
loop_
_entity_poly.entity_id
_entity_poly.type
_entity_poly.pdbx_seq_one_letter_code
_entity_poly.pdbx_strand_id
1 'polypeptide(L)'
;MGAGGVILPPKGYFEAIQSILSKYDIPLIDDEVICGFGRTGNVWGAETFGMQPQSLTVAKALSSSYLPISAVILSDEIYTPIAEKSGELGIFGHGYTYGGHPVSCAVALKTLEIYERDNILAHTNTVSPTFQQRLNKCLDHKLVGHTRGVGLIGAMEFVSQQDSNKPFQQKGKVGKLFMDLAKNEGLIVRAIGDIIAVSYTHLTLPTRRGV
;
A
#
# COMPACT_ATOMS: atom_id res chain seq x y z
N MET A 1 5.62 -2.42 -3.09
CA MET A 1 6.14 -1.74 -1.88
C MET A 1 5.88 -2.56 -0.61
N GLY A 2 4.63 -2.81 -0.24
CA GLY A 2 4.27 -3.40 1.06
C GLY A 2 4.77 -4.82 1.33
N ALA A 3 4.68 -5.73 0.35
CA ALA A 3 5.00 -7.15 0.53
C ALA A 3 6.48 -7.42 0.85
N GLY A 4 7.40 -6.56 0.38
CA GLY A 4 8.84 -6.67 0.64
C GLY A 4 9.32 -5.97 1.92
N GLY A 5 8.40 -5.49 2.78
CA GLY A 5 8.77 -4.75 4.00
C GLY A 5 8.90 -3.25 3.78
N VAL A 6 8.03 -2.68 2.98
CA VAL A 6 7.96 -1.22 2.69
C VAL A 6 9.28 -0.70 2.10
N ILE A 7 9.73 -1.33 1.03
CA ILE A 7 10.90 -0.84 0.30
C ILE A 7 10.47 0.35 -0.55
N LEU A 8 11.01 1.53 -0.25
CA LEU A 8 10.78 2.73 -1.03
C LEU A 8 11.73 2.80 -2.22
N PRO A 9 11.28 3.32 -3.38
CA PRO A 9 12.16 3.55 -4.52
C PRO A 9 13.19 4.64 -4.19
N PRO A 10 14.44 4.51 -4.62
CA PRO A 10 15.39 5.60 -4.54
C PRO A 10 14.96 6.76 -5.47
N LYS A 11 15.45 7.97 -5.18
CA LYS A 11 15.17 9.15 -6.01
C LYS A 11 15.62 8.89 -7.46
N GLY A 12 14.77 9.24 -8.41
CA GLY A 12 15.04 9.07 -9.84
C GLY A 12 14.74 7.68 -10.40
N TYR A 13 14.33 6.73 -9.56
CA TYR A 13 14.09 5.34 -9.98
C TYR A 13 12.97 5.24 -11.03
N PHE A 14 11.81 5.82 -10.73
CA PHE A 14 10.68 5.73 -11.65
C PHE A 14 10.83 6.62 -12.87
N GLU A 15 11.52 7.77 -12.77
CA GLU A 15 11.87 8.58 -13.94
C GLU A 15 12.74 7.78 -14.92
N ALA A 16 13.76 7.07 -14.41
CA ALA A 16 14.63 6.25 -15.23
C ALA A 16 13.89 5.07 -15.88
N ILE A 17 13.03 4.37 -15.13
CA ILE A 17 12.21 3.28 -15.66
C ILE A 17 11.27 3.79 -16.75
N GLN A 18 10.51 4.86 -16.50
CA GLN A 18 9.56 5.40 -17.47
C GLN A 18 10.24 5.87 -18.75
N SER A 19 11.44 6.45 -18.65
CA SER A 19 12.25 6.79 -19.82
C SER A 19 12.59 5.56 -20.69
N ILE A 20 12.91 4.44 -20.06
CA ILE A 20 13.20 3.19 -20.77
C ILE A 20 11.92 2.61 -21.37
N LEU A 21 10.83 2.53 -20.60
CA LEU A 21 9.55 2.00 -21.06
C LEU A 21 9.02 2.78 -22.27
N SER A 22 9.06 4.12 -22.21
CA SER A 22 8.66 4.99 -23.31
C SER A 22 9.51 4.77 -24.57
N LYS A 23 10.82 4.54 -24.42
CA LYS A 23 11.71 4.26 -25.57
C LYS A 23 11.32 3.00 -26.34
N TYR A 24 10.75 2.01 -25.63
CA TYR A 24 10.40 0.71 -26.22
C TYR A 24 8.89 0.51 -26.38
N ASP A 25 8.10 1.56 -26.16
CA ASP A 25 6.64 1.52 -26.24
C ASP A 25 6.03 0.41 -25.34
N ILE A 26 6.53 0.33 -24.11
CA ILE A 26 6.08 -0.66 -23.13
C ILE A 26 5.18 0.01 -22.10
N PRO A 27 3.91 -0.43 -21.95
CA PRO A 27 3.00 0.14 -20.97
C PRO A 27 3.44 -0.17 -19.53
N LEU A 28 3.25 0.81 -18.63
CA LEU A 28 3.49 0.68 -17.20
C LEU A 28 2.19 0.24 -16.51
N ILE A 29 2.27 -0.84 -15.75
CA ILE A 29 1.19 -1.29 -14.86
C ILE A 29 1.61 -1.00 -13.43
N ASP A 30 0.80 -0.28 -12.66
CA ASP A 30 1.05 -0.02 -11.25
C ASP A 30 0.12 -0.82 -10.34
N ASP A 31 0.71 -1.49 -9.36
CA ASP A 31 -0.02 -2.21 -8.31
C ASP A 31 -0.31 -1.29 -7.13
N GLU A 32 -1.48 -0.65 -7.17
CA GLU A 32 -2.00 0.25 -6.15
C GLU A 32 -2.80 -0.47 -5.04
N VAL A 33 -2.73 -1.79 -4.99
CA VAL A 33 -3.46 -2.61 -4.00
C VAL A 33 -3.15 -2.21 -2.55
N ILE A 34 -1.95 -1.70 -2.27
CA ILE A 34 -1.56 -1.21 -0.94
C ILE A 34 -1.50 0.32 -0.88
N CYS A 35 -1.02 0.96 -1.94
CA CYS A 35 -0.71 2.40 -1.93
C CYS A 35 -1.92 3.28 -2.25
N GLY A 36 -2.89 2.77 -3.00
CA GLY A 36 -4.04 3.52 -3.44
C GLY A 36 -4.96 4.01 -2.32
N PHE A 37 -5.83 4.93 -2.71
CA PHE A 37 -6.87 5.53 -1.87
C PHE A 37 -6.32 6.30 -0.65
N GLY A 38 -5.28 7.09 -0.87
CA GLY A 38 -4.78 8.04 0.13
C GLY A 38 -3.68 7.51 1.05
N ARG A 39 -3.26 6.26 0.90
CA ARG A 39 -2.32 5.61 1.81
C ARG A 39 -0.95 6.30 1.88
N THR A 40 -0.47 6.84 0.78
CA THR A 40 0.83 7.51 0.67
C THR A 40 0.75 9.04 0.85
N GLY A 41 -0.46 9.58 1.04
CA GLY A 41 -0.72 11.02 1.13
C GLY A 41 -1.29 11.64 -0.16
N ASN A 42 -1.28 10.91 -1.27
CA ASN A 42 -1.99 11.19 -2.51
C ASN A 42 -3.04 10.11 -2.77
N VAL A 43 -3.98 10.32 -3.67
CA VAL A 43 -5.00 9.31 -4.00
C VAL A 43 -4.32 8.03 -4.48
N TRP A 44 -3.30 8.17 -5.32
CA TRP A 44 -2.50 7.08 -5.85
C TRP A 44 -1.03 7.16 -5.41
N GLY A 45 -0.41 6.02 -5.19
CA GLY A 45 1.04 5.93 -5.00
C GLY A 45 1.80 6.40 -6.23
N ALA A 46 1.24 6.21 -7.42
CA ALA A 46 1.75 6.75 -8.68
C ALA A 46 2.01 8.26 -8.59
N GLU A 47 1.06 9.03 -8.04
CA GLU A 47 1.22 10.49 -7.85
C GLU A 47 2.37 10.81 -6.88
N THR A 48 2.50 10.02 -5.81
CA THR A 48 3.55 10.21 -4.79
C THR A 48 4.95 10.02 -5.39
N PHE A 49 5.09 9.14 -6.37
CA PHE A 49 6.37 8.76 -6.97
C PHE A 49 6.56 9.28 -8.40
N GLY A 50 5.67 10.13 -8.89
CA GLY A 50 5.77 10.72 -10.23
C GLY A 50 5.64 9.70 -11.36
N MET A 51 4.82 8.67 -11.15
CA MET A 51 4.54 7.66 -12.17
C MET A 51 3.32 8.05 -13.01
N GLN A 52 3.31 7.59 -14.27
CA GLN A 52 2.20 7.75 -15.21
C GLN A 52 1.85 6.38 -15.81
N PRO A 53 1.20 5.51 -15.04
CA PRO A 53 0.85 4.19 -15.51
C PRO A 53 -0.33 4.21 -16.48
N GLN A 54 -0.34 3.29 -17.44
CA GLN A 54 -1.45 3.04 -18.36
C GLN A 54 -2.49 2.10 -17.74
N SER A 55 -2.13 1.39 -16.67
CA SER A 55 -3.06 0.52 -15.94
C SER A 55 -2.76 0.53 -14.46
N LEU A 56 -3.83 0.48 -13.64
CA LEU A 56 -3.76 0.34 -12.18
C LEU A 56 -4.49 -0.92 -11.73
N THR A 57 -3.93 -1.61 -10.75
CA THR A 57 -4.66 -2.66 -10.03
C THR A 57 -4.99 -2.16 -8.62
N VAL A 58 -6.26 -2.28 -8.22
CA VAL A 58 -6.76 -1.76 -6.95
C VAL A 58 -7.57 -2.80 -6.17
N ALA A 59 -7.47 -2.76 -4.85
CA ALA A 59 -8.23 -3.62 -3.94
C ALA A 59 -8.23 -3.00 -2.52
N LYS A 60 -8.30 -3.80 -1.48
CA LYS A 60 -8.18 -3.44 -0.05
C LYS A 60 -8.95 -2.17 0.34
N ALA A 61 -8.30 -1.00 0.26
CA ALA A 61 -8.91 0.27 0.61
C ALA A 61 -10.11 0.64 -0.29
N LEU A 62 -10.24 0.04 -1.48
CA LEU A 62 -11.40 0.20 -2.34
C LEU A 62 -12.72 -0.09 -1.61
N SER A 63 -12.74 -1.05 -0.69
CA SER A 63 -13.90 -1.37 0.17
C SER A 63 -13.60 -1.22 1.66
N SER A 64 -12.45 -0.67 2.04
CA SER A 64 -11.96 -0.66 3.44
C SER A 64 -12.02 -2.03 4.13
N SER A 65 -11.83 -3.11 3.37
CA SER A 65 -11.89 -4.51 3.82
C SER A 65 -13.27 -4.99 4.33
N TYR A 66 -14.34 -4.23 4.08
CA TYR A 66 -15.70 -4.67 4.45
C TYR A 66 -16.19 -5.83 3.60
N LEU A 67 -15.92 -5.81 2.29
CA LEU A 67 -16.21 -6.93 1.39
C LEU A 67 -15.08 -7.14 0.36
N PRO A 68 -14.89 -8.38 -0.10
CA PRO A 68 -13.90 -8.67 -1.14
C PRO A 68 -14.28 -7.98 -2.45
N ILE A 69 -13.38 -7.14 -2.94
CA ILE A 69 -13.48 -6.50 -4.26
C ILE A 69 -12.09 -6.09 -4.72
N SER A 70 -11.87 -6.19 -6.01
CA SER A 70 -10.71 -5.63 -6.70
C SER A 70 -11.13 -5.13 -8.07
N ALA A 71 -10.33 -4.25 -8.65
CA ALA A 71 -10.56 -3.75 -10.00
C ALA A 71 -9.23 -3.55 -10.72
N VAL A 72 -9.30 -3.57 -12.05
CA VAL A 72 -8.25 -3.12 -12.95
C VAL A 72 -8.78 -1.87 -13.65
N ILE A 73 -8.02 -0.81 -13.59
CA ILE A 73 -8.31 0.46 -14.29
C ILE A 73 -7.39 0.51 -15.49
N LEU A 74 -7.93 0.75 -16.66
CA LEU A 74 -7.22 0.79 -17.93
C LEU A 74 -7.28 2.19 -18.52
N SER A 75 -6.21 2.63 -19.19
CA SER A 75 -6.28 3.80 -20.06
C SER A 75 -7.13 3.49 -21.30
N ASP A 76 -7.63 4.53 -21.96
CA ASP A 76 -8.39 4.39 -23.21
C ASP A 76 -7.56 3.71 -24.31
N GLU A 77 -6.25 3.95 -24.32
CA GLU A 77 -5.31 3.31 -25.24
C GLU A 77 -5.30 1.77 -25.13
N ILE A 78 -5.40 1.23 -23.91
CA ILE A 78 -5.50 -0.21 -23.67
C ILE A 78 -6.94 -0.69 -23.85
N TYR A 79 -7.91 0.08 -23.36
CA TYR A 79 -9.31 -0.32 -23.35
C TYR A 79 -9.91 -0.39 -24.75
N THR A 80 -9.66 0.62 -25.61
CA THR A 80 -10.32 0.73 -26.93
C THR A 80 -10.10 -0.49 -27.82
N PRO A 81 -8.86 -0.98 -28.03
CA PRO A 81 -8.64 -2.18 -28.84
C PRO A 81 -9.31 -3.44 -28.27
N ILE A 82 -9.37 -3.55 -26.94
CA ILE A 82 -10.04 -4.67 -26.26
C ILE A 82 -11.54 -4.61 -26.51
N ALA A 83 -12.15 -3.44 -26.37
CA ALA A 83 -13.59 -3.23 -26.60
C ALA A 83 -13.99 -3.49 -28.05
N GLU A 84 -13.24 -2.96 -29.01
CA GLU A 84 -13.44 -3.18 -30.46
C GLU A 84 -13.38 -4.67 -30.79
N LYS A 85 -12.32 -5.34 -30.33
CA LYS A 85 -12.14 -6.78 -30.62
C LYS A 85 -13.20 -7.64 -29.94
N SER A 86 -13.62 -7.29 -28.73
CA SER A 86 -14.73 -7.95 -28.05
C SER A 86 -16.05 -7.79 -28.81
N GLY A 87 -16.29 -6.60 -29.40
CA GLY A 87 -17.44 -6.34 -30.26
C GLY A 87 -17.46 -7.19 -31.50
N GLU A 88 -16.32 -7.34 -32.19
CA GLU A 88 -16.19 -8.20 -33.34
C GLU A 88 -16.43 -9.69 -33.02
N LEU A 89 -15.89 -10.16 -31.89
CA LEU A 89 -16.01 -11.54 -31.44
C LEU A 89 -17.37 -11.86 -30.81
N GLY A 90 -18.16 -10.83 -30.47
CA GLY A 90 -19.43 -10.97 -29.74
C GLY A 90 -19.29 -11.41 -28.30
N ILE A 91 -18.06 -11.41 -27.75
CA ILE A 91 -17.78 -11.82 -26.36
C ILE A 91 -16.54 -11.09 -25.83
N PHE A 92 -16.60 -10.68 -24.56
CA PHE A 92 -15.43 -10.31 -23.77
C PHE A 92 -14.92 -11.57 -23.04
N GLY A 93 -13.80 -12.13 -23.51
CA GLY A 93 -13.26 -13.41 -23.06
C GLY A 93 -12.60 -13.39 -21.67
N HIS A 94 -13.01 -12.48 -20.77
CA HIS A 94 -12.50 -12.36 -19.42
C HIS A 94 -13.63 -12.20 -18.42
N GLY A 95 -13.48 -12.83 -17.22
CA GLY A 95 -14.41 -12.68 -16.12
C GLY A 95 -14.26 -13.76 -15.07
N TYR A 96 -14.82 -13.48 -13.91
CA TYR A 96 -14.96 -14.41 -12.80
C TYR A 96 -16.43 -14.49 -12.40
N THR A 97 -16.88 -15.65 -11.90
CA THR A 97 -18.29 -15.89 -11.52
C THR A 97 -18.84 -14.80 -10.61
N TYR A 98 -18.02 -14.31 -9.66
CA TYR A 98 -18.41 -13.25 -8.74
C TYR A 98 -17.95 -11.84 -9.18
N GLY A 99 -17.46 -11.66 -10.42
CA GLY A 99 -17.14 -10.35 -10.96
C GLY A 99 -18.38 -9.45 -10.98
N GLY A 100 -18.23 -8.17 -10.58
CA GLY A 100 -19.34 -7.23 -10.52
C GLY A 100 -20.42 -7.56 -9.48
N HIS A 101 -20.08 -8.32 -8.41
CA HIS A 101 -21.04 -8.66 -7.36
C HIS A 101 -21.69 -7.41 -6.76
N PRO A 102 -23.03 -7.25 -6.84
CA PRO A 102 -23.70 -5.97 -6.58
C PRO A 102 -23.48 -5.46 -5.14
N VAL A 103 -23.43 -6.36 -4.16
CA VAL A 103 -23.21 -5.95 -2.77
C VAL A 103 -21.78 -5.44 -2.55
N SER A 104 -20.78 -6.12 -3.13
CA SER A 104 -19.38 -5.65 -3.05
C SER A 104 -19.19 -4.32 -3.77
N CYS A 105 -19.83 -4.13 -4.94
CA CYS A 105 -19.80 -2.87 -5.65
C CYS A 105 -20.46 -1.74 -4.86
N ALA A 106 -21.62 -1.99 -4.25
CA ALA A 106 -22.31 -1.01 -3.41
C ALA A 106 -21.48 -0.57 -2.20
N VAL A 107 -20.76 -1.53 -1.56
CA VAL A 107 -19.84 -1.22 -0.46
C VAL A 107 -18.65 -0.39 -0.94
N ALA A 108 -18.08 -0.72 -2.11
CA ALA A 108 -16.99 0.06 -2.67
C ALA A 108 -17.41 1.49 -2.99
N LEU A 109 -18.57 1.68 -3.63
CA LEU A 109 -19.15 3.01 -3.91
C LEU A 109 -19.36 3.80 -2.62
N LYS A 110 -19.92 3.17 -1.59
CA LYS A 110 -20.11 3.83 -0.29
C LYS A 110 -18.79 4.19 0.39
N THR A 111 -17.78 3.36 0.23
CA THR A 111 -16.44 3.64 0.77
C THR A 111 -15.83 4.88 0.09
N LEU A 112 -15.93 4.97 -1.24
CA LEU A 112 -15.43 6.12 -1.99
C LEU A 112 -16.18 7.41 -1.61
N GLU A 113 -17.53 7.35 -1.48
CA GLU A 113 -18.34 8.47 -1.00
C GLU A 113 -17.89 8.95 0.39
N ILE A 114 -17.57 8.02 1.30
CA ILE A 114 -17.05 8.36 2.64
C ILE A 114 -15.68 9.04 2.55
N TYR A 115 -14.79 8.56 1.67
CA TYR A 115 -13.48 9.18 1.48
C TYR A 115 -13.59 10.63 1.03
N GLU A 116 -14.51 10.93 0.12
CA GLU A 116 -14.78 12.30 -0.34
C GLU A 116 -15.46 13.14 0.74
N ARG A 117 -16.60 12.65 1.29
CA ARG A 117 -17.39 13.35 2.29
C ARG A 117 -16.58 13.77 3.52
N ASP A 118 -15.74 12.86 4.02
CA ASP A 118 -14.99 13.06 5.26
C ASP A 118 -13.56 13.60 5.00
N ASN A 119 -13.26 13.91 3.74
CA ASN A 119 -11.97 14.44 3.29
C ASN A 119 -10.78 13.63 3.85
N ILE A 120 -10.86 12.31 3.70
CA ILE A 120 -9.92 11.35 4.30
C ILE A 120 -8.48 11.60 3.84
N LEU A 121 -8.27 12.06 2.61
CA LEU A 121 -6.94 12.37 2.10
C LEU A 121 -6.28 13.53 2.88
N ALA A 122 -7.01 14.60 3.16
CA ALA A 122 -6.51 15.70 3.97
C ALA A 122 -6.20 15.25 5.40
N HIS A 123 -7.05 14.40 5.98
CA HIS A 123 -6.78 13.80 7.29
C HIS A 123 -5.51 12.94 7.27
N THR A 124 -5.33 12.10 6.26
CA THR A 124 -4.09 11.33 6.07
C THR A 124 -2.87 12.24 6.07
N ASN A 125 -2.89 13.33 5.31
CA ASN A 125 -1.79 14.27 5.23
C ASN A 125 -1.52 15.00 6.56
N THR A 126 -2.54 15.21 7.36
CA THR A 126 -2.40 15.81 8.70
C THR A 126 -1.72 14.85 9.69
N VAL A 127 -2.04 13.57 9.65
CA VAL A 127 -1.53 12.60 10.66
C VAL A 127 -0.24 11.91 10.24
N SER A 128 0.06 11.85 8.94
CA SER A 128 1.25 11.18 8.40
C SER A 128 2.57 11.69 8.98
N PRO A 129 2.81 12.99 9.15
CA PRO A 129 4.06 13.48 9.74
C PRO A 129 4.28 12.96 11.15
N THR A 130 3.23 12.94 11.98
CA THR A 130 3.30 12.40 13.35
C THR A 130 3.61 10.89 13.34
N PHE A 131 2.98 10.15 12.44
CA PHE A 131 3.25 8.72 12.28
C PHE A 131 4.71 8.47 11.90
N GLN A 132 5.21 9.14 10.87
CA GLN A 132 6.60 8.99 10.40
C GLN A 132 7.60 9.43 11.48
N GLN A 133 7.33 10.52 12.19
CA GLN A 133 8.19 10.98 13.30
C GLN A 133 8.26 9.94 14.42
N ARG A 134 7.12 9.35 14.82
CA ARG A 134 7.09 8.31 15.86
C ARG A 134 7.77 7.03 15.40
N LEU A 135 7.62 6.65 14.14
CA LEU A 135 8.33 5.52 13.57
C LEU A 135 9.84 5.74 13.61
N ASN A 136 10.30 6.93 13.23
CA ASN A 136 11.72 7.28 13.25
C ASN A 136 12.32 7.29 14.66
N LYS A 137 11.54 7.61 15.70
CA LYS A 137 12.00 7.49 17.10
C LYS A 137 12.36 6.04 17.49
N CYS A 138 11.87 5.04 16.79
CA CYS A 138 12.26 3.66 17.05
C CYS A 138 13.76 3.42 16.78
N LEU A 139 14.42 4.27 15.99
CA LEU A 139 15.88 4.24 15.78
C LEU A 139 16.69 4.51 17.06
N ASP A 140 16.09 5.11 18.07
CA ASP A 140 16.74 5.31 19.38
C ASP A 140 16.98 3.97 20.09
N HIS A 141 16.33 2.91 19.65
CA HIS A 141 16.49 1.58 20.23
C HIS A 141 17.58 0.79 19.53
N LYS A 142 18.57 0.32 20.26
CA LYS A 142 19.79 -0.38 19.78
C LYS A 142 19.54 -1.60 18.86
N LEU A 143 18.34 -2.19 18.89
CA LEU A 143 17.97 -3.32 18.04
C LEU A 143 17.25 -2.90 16.75
N VAL A 144 17.03 -1.60 16.52
CA VAL A 144 16.41 -1.08 15.29
C VAL A 144 17.49 -0.48 14.42
N GLY A 145 17.79 -1.14 13.29
CA GLY A 145 18.82 -0.68 12.37
C GLY A 145 18.29 0.30 11.31
N HIS A 146 17.01 0.19 10.96
CA HIS A 146 16.44 1.03 9.92
C HIS A 146 14.95 1.26 10.13
N THR A 147 14.50 2.47 9.81
CA THR A 147 13.09 2.81 9.63
C THR A 147 12.88 3.41 8.25
N ARG A 148 11.72 3.19 7.67
CA ARG A 148 11.35 3.73 6.35
C ARG A 148 9.84 3.82 6.21
N GLY A 149 9.37 4.78 5.44
CA GLY A 149 7.93 4.94 5.22
C GLY A 149 7.58 6.18 4.42
N VAL A 150 6.33 6.24 3.99
CA VAL A 150 5.71 7.37 3.31
C VAL A 150 4.21 7.38 3.65
N GLY A 151 3.66 8.56 3.92
CA GLY A 151 2.26 8.67 4.33
C GLY A 151 1.98 7.84 5.59
N LEU A 152 1.01 6.94 5.51
CA LEU A 152 0.64 6.00 6.57
C LEU A 152 1.14 4.57 6.32
N ILE A 153 2.18 4.43 5.51
CA ILE A 153 2.92 3.18 5.33
C ILE A 153 4.29 3.33 5.96
N GLY A 154 4.71 2.36 6.75
CA GLY A 154 6.03 2.38 7.36
C GLY A 154 6.54 1.01 7.74
N ALA A 155 7.82 0.90 7.95
CA ALA A 155 8.46 -0.30 8.48
C ALA A 155 9.63 0.06 9.38
N MET A 156 9.90 -0.80 10.34
CA MET A 156 11.16 -0.84 11.09
C MET A 156 11.81 -2.21 10.93
N GLU A 157 13.12 -2.23 10.89
CA GLU A 157 13.92 -3.43 10.70
C GLU A 157 14.79 -3.68 11.91
N PHE A 158 14.66 -4.87 12.48
CA PHE A 158 15.45 -5.29 13.61
C PHE A 158 16.80 -5.86 13.19
N VAL A 159 17.83 -5.51 13.94
CA VAL A 159 19.22 -5.93 13.70
C VAL A 159 19.88 -6.35 15.01
N SER A 160 20.89 -7.20 14.92
CA SER A 160 21.70 -7.60 16.08
C SER A 160 22.73 -6.55 16.49
N GLN A 161 23.15 -5.71 15.54
CA GLN A 161 24.08 -4.60 15.73
C GLN A 161 23.63 -3.43 14.85
N GLN A 162 23.29 -2.32 15.47
CA GLN A 162 22.77 -1.13 14.80
C GLN A 162 23.81 -0.47 13.88
N ASP A 163 25.03 -0.25 14.36
CA ASP A 163 26.09 0.47 13.63
C ASP A 163 26.45 -0.16 12.28
N SER A 164 26.33 -1.48 12.18
CA SER A 164 26.67 -2.25 10.98
C SER A 164 25.45 -2.80 10.25
N ASN A 165 24.23 -2.52 10.73
CA ASN A 165 22.98 -3.13 10.26
C ASN A 165 23.05 -4.66 10.17
N LYS A 166 23.80 -5.30 11.09
CA LYS A 166 24.03 -6.73 11.07
C LYS A 166 22.75 -7.49 11.41
N PRO A 167 22.27 -8.39 10.54
CA PRO A 167 21.06 -9.17 10.82
C PRO A 167 21.31 -10.17 11.97
N PHE A 168 20.21 -10.67 12.54
CA PHE A 168 20.26 -11.78 13.48
C PHE A 168 20.64 -13.08 12.79
N GLN A 169 21.38 -13.97 13.50
CA GLN A 169 21.72 -15.30 12.98
C GLN A 169 20.46 -16.13 12.66
N GLN A 170 19.45 -16.05 13.53
CA GLN A 170 18.16 -16.71 13.34
C GLN A 170 17.16 -15.69 12.76
N LYS A 171 17.11 -15.62 11.43
CA LYS A 171 16.20 -14.70 10.71
C LYS A 171 14.73 -14.94 11.08
N GLY A 172 14.01 -13.87 11.32
CA GLY A 172 12.58 -13.86 11.61
C GLY A 172 12.19 -14.19 13.05
N LYS A 173 13.14 -14.57 13.90
CA LYS A 173 12.85 -14.90 15.30
C LYS A 173 12.48 -13.66 16.12
N VAL A 174 13.19 -12.57 15.91
CA VAL A 174 12.94 -11.31 16.63
C VAL A 174 11.66 -10.67 16.14
N GLY A 175 11.41 -10.67 14.82
CA GLY A 175 10.15 -10.19 14.26
C GLY A 175 8.93 -10.94 14.80
N LYS A 176 9.01 -12.27 14.91
CA LYS A 176 7.95 -13.09 15.53
C LYS A 176 7.76 -12.74 17.01
N LEU A 177 8.83 -12.67 17.78
CA LEU A 177 8.76 -12.29 19.19
C LEU A 177 8.13 -10.91 19.37
N PHE A 178 8.51 -9.95 18.53
CA PHE A 178 7.91 -8.62 18.56
C PHE A 178 6.41 -8.66 18.29
N MET A 179 5.96 -9.46 17.28
CA MET A 179 4.53 -9.62 17.00
C MET A 179 3.77 -10.16 18.22
N ASP A 180 4.31 -11.17 18.89
CA ASP A 180 3.68 -11.80 20.04
C ASP A 180 3.58 -10.80 21.22
N LEU A 181 4.64 -10.04 21.48
CA LEU A 181 4.65 -9.01 22.51
C LEU A 181 3.71 -7.84 22.18
N ALA A 182 3.74 -7.35 20.94
CA ALA A 182 2.84 -6.29 20.47
C ALA A 182 1.36 -6.69 20.61
N LYS A 183 1.04 -7.95 20.32
CA LYS A 183 -0.33 -8.47 20.48
C LYS A 183 -0.78 -8.44 21.96
N ASN A 184 0.11 -8.75 22.90
CA ASN A 184 -0.20 -8.67 24.32
C ASN A 184 -0.47 -7.22 24.78
N GLU A 185 0.15 -6.25 24.10
CA GLU A 185 -0.11 -4.81 24.30
C GLU A 185 -1.31 -4.27 23.47
N GLY A 186 -2.07 -5.16 22.81
CA GLY A 186 -3.24 -4.79 22.01
C GLY A 186 -2.92 -4.26 20.61
N LEU A 187 -1.70 -4.46 20.11
CA LEU A 187 -1.28 -4.03 18.78
C LEU A 187 -1.05 -5.23 17.87
N ILE A 188 -1.82 -5.31 16.78
CA ILE A 188 -1.64 -6.34 15.74
C ILE A 188 -0.76 -5.75 14.63
N VAL A 189 0.40 -6.37 14.43
CA VAL A 189 1.36 -6.01 13.36
C VAL A 189 1.75 -7.24 12.56
N ARG A 190 2.40 -7.02 11.42
CA ARG A 190 2.91 -8.10 10.57
C ARG A 190 4.43 -8.06 10.53
N ALA A 191 5.07 -9.18 10.81
CA ALA A 191 6.48 -9.38 10.58
C ALA A 191 6.73 -10.02 9.20
N ILE A 192 7.76 -9.54 8.51
CA ILE A 192 8.33 -10.09 7.29
C ILE A 192 9.80 -10.36 7.60
N GLY A 193 10.12 -11.57 8.05
CA GLY A 193 11.39 -11.82 8.70
C GLY A 193 11.52 -10.99 9.99
N ASP A 194 12.57 -10.20 10.12
CA ASP A 194 12.78 -9.28 11.24
C ASP A 194 12.38 -7.82 10.90
N ILE A 195 11.58 -7.63 9.86
CA ILE A 195 10.98 -6.34 9.49
C ILE A 195 9.54 -6.31 9.98
N ILE A 196 9.18 -5.29 10.72
CA ILE A 196 7.79 -5.01 11.11
C ILE A 196 7.23 -3.97 10.16
N ALA A 197 6.30 -4.42 9.30
CA ALA A 197 5.62 -3.56 8.35
C ALA A 197 4.26 -3.11 8.92
N VAL A 198 3.98 -1.83 8.80
CA VAL A 198 2.72 -1.21 9.16
C VAL A 198 2.12 -0.56 7.92
N SER A 199 0.93 -1.00 7.56
CA SER A 199 0.07 -0.31 6.62
C SER A 199 -1.29 -0.17 7.29
N TYR A 200 -1.63 1.03 7.70
CA TYR A 200 -2.88 1.27 8.42
C TYR A 200 -4.09 0.90 7.55
N THR A 201 -4.95 0.02 8.07
CA THR A 201 -6.23 -0.31 7.45
C THR A 201 -7.37 0.60 7.93
N HIS A 202 -7.21 1.23 9.11
CA HIS A 202 -8.18 2.17 9.67
C HIS A 202 -7.54 3.54 9.87
N LEU A 203 -8.23 4.59 9.46
CA LEU A 203 -7.78 5.97 9.57
C LEU A 203 -7.99 6.58 10.96
N THR A 204 -8.70 5.89 11.83
CA THR A 204 -8.83 6.23 13.24
C THR A 204 -8.13 5.16 14.07
N LEU A 205 -7.05 5.53 14.76
CA LEU A 205 -6.59 4.75 15.89
C LEU A 205 -7.74 4.67 16.90
N PRO A 206 -8.09 3.47 17.42
CA PRO A 206 -8.91 3.42 18.60
C PRO A 206 -8.16 4.22 19.68
N THR A 207 -8.64 5.41 19.97
CA THR A 207 -8.20 6.13 21.14
C THR A 207 -8.56 5.24 22.32
N ARG A 208 -7.57 4.71 23.05
CA ARG A 208 -7.82 4.19 24.39
C ARG A 208 -8.55 5.31 25.11
N ARG A 209 -9.86 5.15 25.33
CA ARG A 209 -10.52 5.88 26.39
C ARG A 209 -9.79 5.42 27.64
N GLY A 210 -9.13 6.37 28.29
CA GLY A 210 -8.41 6.12 29.53
C GLY A 210 -9.34 5.41 30.52
N VAL A 211 -8.80 4.40 31.15
CA VAL A 211 -9.21 3.93 32.45
C VAL A 211 -8.42 4.77 33.44
#